data_3f76f851266774e997c22589b5b8022b
#
_entry.id   3f76f851266774e997c22589b5b8022b
#
_cell.length_a   1.000
_cell.length_b   1.000
_cell.length_c   1.000
_cell.angle_alpha   90.00
_cell.angle_beta   90.00
_cell.angle_gamma   90.00
#
_symmetry.space_group_name_H-M   'P 1'
#
loop_
_entity.id
_entity.type
_entity.pdbx_description
1 polymer ?
#
loop_
_entity_poly.entity_id
_entity_poly.type
_entity_poly.pdbx_seq_one_letter_code
_entity_poly.pdbx_strand_id
1 'polypeptide(L)'
;AHYDSTSLSQGAYDNMSGSVGLLGIAEHFARIPHRYGLRFIWCGSEERGLLGAKAYCRDHEEDLKKIVLNINLDMIGCIMGKFIACVTAEEKLCNYLNYLGLEKGFSVSVSQDVYSSDSTPFADKGVPAVSFARIAPPNTGTIHNSYDTVALMSGEQMVKDIDFICAFADRMANAVRCPIAREMPDNMKEKLDIYLNRKRDKK
;
A
#
# COMPACT_ATOMS: atom_id res chain seq x y z
N ALA A 1 5.84 -3.03 0.61
CA ALA A 1 6.35 -2.26 1.77
C ALA A 1 7.83 -2.06 1.66
N HIS A 2 8.35 -0.98 2.22
CA HIS A 2 9.79 -0.81 2.39
C HIS A 2 10.25 -1.23 3.79
N TYR A 3 11.55 -1.45 3.94
CA TYR A 3 12.18 -1.86 5.19
C TYR A 3 13.29 -0.91 5.64
N ASP A 4 13.58 0.11 4.85
CA ASP A 4 14.50 1.19 5.23
C ASP A 4 13.76 2.29 6.02
N SER A 5 14.53 3.15 6.63
CA SER A 5 14.08 4.36 7.31
C SER A 5 15.07 5.49 7.10
N THR A 6 14.71 6.71 7.49
CA THR A 6 15.65 7.83 7.48
C THR A 6 16.74 7.67 8.54
N SER A 7 17.88 8.32 8.37
CA SER A 7 19.07 8.15 9.21
C SER A 7 18.88 8.51 10.70
N LEU A 8 17.84 9.25 11.04
CA LEU A 8 17.53 9.66 12.42
C LEU A 8 16.33 8.91 13.02
N SER A 9 15.73 7.99 12.27
CA SER A 9 14.54 7.25 12.67
C SER A 9 14.86 5.78 12.97
N GLN A 10 14.17 5.19 13.95
CA GLN A 10 14.16 3.74 14.11
C GLN A 10 13.26 3.06 13.06
N GLY A 11 12.31 3.81 12.47
CA GLY A 11 11.43 3.32 11.41
C GLY A 11 10.44 2.25 11.87
N ALA A 12 10.01 2.29 13.14
CA ALA A 12 9.08 1.28 13.64
C ALA A 12 7.70 1.42 13.00
N TYR A 13 7.23 2.65 12.87
CA TYR A 13 5.99 2.99 12.20
C TYR A 13 6.22 3.14 10.68
N ASP A 14 7.24 3.89 10.28
CA ASP A 14 7.64 4.14 8.92
C ASP A 14 9.00 3.49 8.58
N ASN A 15 9.08 2.24 8.04
CA ASN A 15 7.92 1.39 7.70
C ASN A 15 8.20 -0.08 8.07
N MET A 16 8.81 -0.34 9.22
CA MET A 16 8.90 -1.72 9.71
C MET A 16 7.50 -2.31 9.97
N SER A 17 6.52 -1.45 10.28
CA SER A 17 5.13 -1.86 10.44
C SER A 17 4.56 -2.51 9.18
N GLY A 18 4.73 -1.91 8.02
CA GLY A 18 4.32 -2.49 6.74
C GLY A 18 5.10 -3.76 6.39
N SER A 19 6.41 -3.77 6.71
CA SER A 19 7.25 -4.94 6.50
C SER A 19 6.82 -6.15 7.33
N VAL A 20 6.47 -5.95 8.61
CA VAL A 20 5.90 -6.98 9.49
C VAL A 20 4.50 -7.38 9.02
N GLY A 21 3.69 -6.40 8.58
CA GLY A 21 2.39 -6.67 7.98
C GLY A 21 2.45 -7.61 6.79
N LEU A 22 3.44 -7.44 5.90
CA LEU A 22 3.66 -8.36 4.79
C LEU A 22 4.00 -9.78 5.26
N LEU A 23 4.76 -9.95 6.36
CA LEU A 23 5.03 -11.27 6.93
C LEU A 23 3.73 -11.93 7.42
N GLY A 24 2.86 -11.19 8.13
CA GLY A 24 1.56 -11.69 8.57
C GLY A 24 0.66 -12.10 7.40
N ILE A 25 0.62 -11.31 6.34
CA ILE A 25 -0.14 -11.64 5.12
C ILE A 25 0.47 -12.87 4.43
N ALA A 26 1.78 -12.97 4.34
CA ALA A 26 2.45 -14.12 3.75
C ALA A 26 2.15 -15.41 4.54
N GLU A 27 2.16 -15.35 5.87
CA GLU A 27 1.80 -16.48 6.73
C GLU A 27 0.33 -16.90 6.53
N HIS A 28 -0.59 -15.93 6.41
CA HIS A 28 -1.99 -16.20 6.11
C HIS A 28 -2.15 -16.97 4.79
N PHE A 29 -1.56 -16.47 3.70
CA PHE A 29 -1.68 -17.09 2.39
C PHE A 29 -0.89 -18.41 2.24
N ALA A 30 0.13 -18.63 3.04
CA ALA A 30 0.82 -19.94 3.08
C ALA A 30 -0.08 -21.08 3.57
N ARG A 31 -1.18 -20.76 4.26
CA ARG A 31 -2.11 -21.73 4.88
C ARG A 31 -3.40 -21.95 4.10
N ILE A 32 -3.67 -21.14 3.11
CA ILE A 32 -4.92 -21.20 2.33
C ILE A 32 -4.64 -21.28 0.84
N PRO A 33 -5.48 -21.99 0.07
CA PRO A 33 -5.36 -22.02 -1.38
C PRO A 33 -5.73 -20.67 -1.98
N HIS A 34 -5.06 -20.30 -3.07
CA HIS A 34 -5.36 -19.10 -3.84
C HIS A 34 -5.16 -19.35 -5.34
N ARG A 35 -5.92 -18.63 -6.18
CA ARG A 35 -5.90 -18.80 -7.66
C ARG A 35 -4.79 -18.01 -8.33
N TYR A 36 -4.54 -16.79 -7.85
CA TYR A 36 -3.48 -15.94 -8.37
C TYR A 36 -2.18 -16.19 -7.60
N GLY A 37 -1.06 -16.18 -8.31
CA GLY A 37 0.25 -16.15 -7.68
C GLY A 37 0.44 -14.87 -6.87
N LEU A 38 1.05 -14.98 -5.70
CA LEU A 38 1.37 -13.86 -4.82
C LEU A 38 2.89 -13.65 -4.80
N ARG A 39 3.31 -12.39 -4.88
CA ARG A 39 4.70 -11.99 -4.77
C ARG A 39 4.83 -10.96 -3.68
N PHE A 40 5.62 -11.25 -2.68
CA PHE A 40 5.91 -10.33 -1.58
C PHE A 40 7.24 -9.64 -1.88
N ILE A 41 7.26 -8.31 -1.76
CA ILE A 41 8.41 -7.48 -2.10
C ILE A 41 8.69 -6.54 -0.94
N TRP A 42 9.89 -6.65 -0.38
CA TRP A 42 10.43 -5.68 0.57
C TRP A 42 11.38 -4.76 -0.18
N CYS A 43 10.98 -3.52 -0.36
CA CYS A 43 11.77 -2.51 -1.06
C CYS A 43 12.79 -1.88 -0.11
N GLY A 44 13.94 -1.55 -0.62
CA GLY A 44 14.93 -0.73 0.09
C GLY A 44 15.03 0.66 -0.52
N SER A 45 15.54 1.62 0.25
CA SER A 45 15.75 3.00 -0.18
C SER A 45 14.49 3.70 -0.72
N GLU A 46 13.35 3.42 -0.11
CA GLU A 46 12.10 4.14 -0.37
C GLU A 46 12.28 5.61 -0.01
N GLU A 47 12.81 5.88 1.17
CA GLU A 47 13.08 7.18 1.77
C GLU A 47 14.05 8.07 0.96
N ARG A 48 14.73 7.46 0.00
CA ARG A 48 15.62 8.14 -0.96
C ARG A 48 14.98 8.32 -2.34
N GLY A 49 13.66 8.22 -2.41
CA GLY A 49 12.88 8.44 -3.62
C GLY A 49 12.46 7.17 -4.34
N LEU A 50 11.92 6.19 -3.63
CA LEU A 50 11.31 4.97 -4.15
C LEU A 50 12.30 4.10 -4.96
N LEU A 51 13.60 4.09 -4.57
CA LEU A 51 14.64 3.51 -5.43
C LEU A 51 14.47 2.01 -5.62
N GLY A 52 14.11 1.26 -4.56
CA GLY A 52 13.90 -0.18 -4.64
C GLY A 52 12.73 -0.54 -5.55
N ALA A 53 11.58 0.10 -5.38
CA ALA A 53 10.41 -0.12 -6.23
C ALA A 53 10.67 0.28 -7.69
N LYS A 54 11.37 1.39 -7.92
CA LYS A 54 11.80 1.81 -9.28
C LYS A 54 12.73 0.81 -9.92
N ALA A 55 13.72 0.31 -9.18
CA ALA A 55 14.65 -0.70 -9.67
C ALA A 55 13.90 -2.01 -10.00
N TYR A 56 13.02 -2.47 -9.09
CA TYR A 56 12.20 -3.65 -9.36
C TYR A 56 11.37 -3.49 -10.64
N CYS A 57 10.66 -2.36 -10.80
CA CYS A 57 9.82 -2.11 -11.97
C CYS A 57 10.64 -2.05 -13.28
N ARG A 58 11.87 -1.55 -13.25
CA ARG A 58 12.78 -1.53 -14.39
C ARG A 58 13.26 -2.95 -14.74
N ASP A 59 13.72 -3.69 -13.73
CA ASP A 59 14.41 -4.96 -13.93
C ASP A 59 13.43 -6.12 -14.22
N HIS A 60 12.14 -5.94 -13.90
CA HIS A 60 11.08 -6.93 -14.08
C HIS A 60 9.93 -6.44 -14.99
N GLU A 61 10.22 -5.62 -15.98
CA GLU A 61 9.20 -4.98 -16.83
C GLU A 61 8.26 -5.99 -17.52
N GLU A 62 8.79 -7.15 -17.95
CA GLU A 62 7.96 -8.20 -18.56
C GLU A 62 7.03 -8.89 -17.53
N ASP A 63 7.47 -9.03 -16.30
CA ASP A 63 6.64 -9.58 -15.23
C ASP A 63 5.53 -8.63 -14.83
N LEU A 64 5.78 -7.31 -14.88
CA LEU A 64 4.76 -6.30 -14.58
C LEU A 64 3.52 -6.48 -15.45
N LYS A 65 3.65 -6.94 -16.69
CA LYS A 65 2.53 -7.19 -17.60
C LYS A 65 1.56 -8.25 -17.06
N LYS A 66 2.00 -9.11 -16.16
CA LYS A 66 1.22 -10.19 -15.55
C LYS A 66 0.65 -9.81 -14.18
N ILE A 67 1.15 -8.74 -13.56
CA ILE A 67 0.67 -8.27 -12.27
C ILE A 67 -0.69 -7.60 -12.46
N VAL A 68 -1.70 -8.08 -11.77
CA VAL A 68 -3.07 -7.57 -11.88
C VAL A 68 -3.39 -6.51 -10.84
N LEU A 69 -2.69 -6.51 -9.70
CA LEU A 69 -2.88 -5.56 -8.61
C LEU A 69 -1.62 -5.49 -7.75
N ASN A 70 -1.22 -4.29 -7.38
CA ASN A 70 -0.24 -4.02 -6.32
C ASN A 70 -0.98 -3.64 -5.03
N ILE A 71 -0.64 -4.28 -3.93
CA ILE A 71 -1.14 -3.95 -2.59
C ILE A 71 0.08 -3.51 -1.77
N ASN A 72 0.12 -2.24 -1.41
CA ASN A 72 1.21 -1.66 -0.65
C ASN A 72 0.79 -1.39 0.80
N LEU A 73 1.67 -1.67 1.74
CA LEU A 73 1.49 -1.40 3.16
C LEU A 73 2.56 -0.39 3.59
N ASP A 74 2.09 0.74 4.10
CA ASP A 74 2.99 1.80 4.52
C ASP A 74 2.40 2.55 5.71
N MET A 75 3.04 2.38 6.88
CA MET A 75 2.57 2.92 8.15
C MET A 75 1.25 2.32 8.64
N ILE A 76 1.18 1.02 8.91
CA ILE A 76 0.01 0.36 9.53
C ILE A 76 0.22 0.13 11.03
N GLY A 77 -0.83 -0.22 11.77
CA GLY A 77 -0.75 -0.68 13.17
C GLY A 77 -0.43 0.40 14.21
N CYS A 78 -0.47 1.69 13.88
CA CYS A 78 -0.33 2.77 14.84
C CYS A 78 -1.42 2.70 15.91
N ILE A 79 -1.07 2.98 17.17
CA ILE A 79 -1.99 2.91 18.32
C ILE A 79 -3.22 3.80 18.18
N MET A 80 -3.10 4.93 17.51
CA MET A 80 -4.18 5.85 17.16
C MET A 80 -4.04 6.26 15.71
N GLY A 81 -5.15 6.32 15.01
CA GLY A 81 -5.10 6.82 13.63
C GLY A 81 -6.29 6.40 12.79
N LYS A 82 -6.40 7.06 11.67
CA LYS A 82 -7.40 6.78 10.66
C LYS A 82 -6.84 5.78 9.65
N PHE A 83 -7.46 4.62 9.53
CA PHE A 83 -7.07 3.68 8.49
C PHE A 83 -7.55 4.18 7.13
N ILE A 84 -6.64 4.24 6.19
CA ILE A 84 -6.90 4.72 4.83
C ILE A 84 -6.58 3.65 3.80
N ALA A 85 -7.25 3.76 2.66
CA ALA A 85 -6.91 3.06 1.43
C ALA A 85 -6.82 4.10 0.30
N CYS A 86 -5.61 4.37 -0.16
CA CYS A 86 -5.35 5.26 -1.27
C CYS A 86 -5.25 4.45 -2.56
N VAL A 87 -6.19 4.65 -3.47
CA VAL A 87 -6.36 3.87 -4.68
C VAL A 87 -5.82 4.61 -5.89
N THR A 88 -4.75 4.07 -6.50
CA THR A 88 -4.23 4.53 -7.79
C THR A 88 -4.67 3.54 -8.87
N ALA A 89 -5.97 3.54 -9.13
CA ALA A 89 -6.66 2.65 -10.07
C ALA A 89 -8.03 3.23 -10.41
N GLU A 90 -8.90 2.44 -11.06
CA GLU A 90 -10.28 2.82 -11.33
C GLU A 90 -11.10 3.04 -10.04
N GLU A 91 -12.08 3.94 -10.10
CA GLU A 91 -12.95 4.31 -8.95
C GLU A 91 -13.75 3.13 -8.38
N LYS A 92 -14.04 2.13 -9.19
CA LYS A 92 -14.72 0.91 -8.74
C LYS A 92 -13.99 0.21 -7.60
N LEU A 93 -12.66 0.30 -7.55
CA LEU A 93 -11.89 -0.23 -6.43
C LEU A 93 -12.17 0.54 -5.13
N CYS A 94 -12.36 1.84 -5.21
CA CYS A 94 -12.78 2.64 -4.05
C CYS A 94 -14.13 2.18 -3.50
N ASN A 95 -15.11 2.01 -4.40
CA ASN A 95 -16.43 1.52 -4.04
C ASN A 95 -16.37 0.12 -3.40
N TYR A 96 -15.58 -0.77 -3.98
CA TYR A 96 -15.38 -2.10 -3.44
C TYR A 96 -14.80 -2.10 -2.02
N LEU A 97 -13.77 -1.29 -1.77
CA LEU A 97 -13.14 -1.17 -0.44
C LEU A 97 -14.11 -0.57 0.60
N ASN A 98 -14.93 0.41 0.21
CA ASN A 98 -15.98 0.95 1.08
C ASN A 98 -17.00 -0.14 1.46
N TYR A 99 -17.49 -0.93 0.50
CA TYR A 99 -18.41 -2.03 0.78
C TYR A 99 -17.78 -3.11 1.67
N LEU A 100 -16.51 -3.46 1.42
CA LEU A 100 -15.79 -4.41 2.25
C LEU A 100 -15.64 -3.89 3.69
N GLY A 101 -15.34 -2.60 3.86
CA GLY A 101 -15.31 -1.96 5.18
C GLY A 101 -16.61 -2.12 5.92
N LEU A 102 -17.74 -1.81 5.28
CA LEU A 102 -19.08 -1.99 5.85
C LEU A 102 -19.36 -3.47 6.20
N GLU A 103 -19.05 -4.38 5.29
CA GLU A 103 -19.24 -5.83 5.51
C GLU A 103 -18.43 -6.35 6.71
N LYS A 104 -17.19 -5.87 6.88
CA LYS A 104 -16.30 -6.28 7.95
C LYS A 104 -16.49 -5.51 9.26
N GLY A 105 -17.37 -4.50 9.27
CA GLY A 105 -17.49 -3.59 10.41
C GLY A 105 -16.17 -2.84 10.70
N PHE A 106 -15.36 -2.61 9.66
CA PHE A 106 -14.06 -1.98 9.76
C PHE A 106 -14.08 -0.58 9.12
N SER A 107 -13.67 0.42 9.89
CA SER A 107 -13.65 1.81 9.41
C SER A 107 -12.43 2.04 8.51
N VAL A 108 -12.66 2.23 7.23
CA VAL A 108 -11.65 2.60 6.24
C VAL A 108 -12.05 3.88 5.52
N SER A 109 -11.12 4.79 5.35
CA SER A 109 -11.32 5.98 4.51
C SER A 109 -10.65 5.75 3.16
N VAL A 110 -11.48 5.67 2.13
CA VAL A 110 -11.00 5.37 0.78
C VAL A 110 -10.94 6.63 -0.06
N SER A 111 -9.86 6.82 -0.79
CA SER A 111 -9.70 7.91 -1.75
C SER A 111 -9.04 7.41 -3.03
N GLN A 112 -9.40 8.03 -4.16
CA GLN A 112 -8.70 7.82 -5.42
C GLN A 112 -7.61 8.88 -5.58
N ASP A 113 -6.36 8.49 -5.33
CA ASP A 113 -5.20 9.39 -5.40
C ASP A 113 -3.89 8.62 -5.60
N VAL A 114 -2.78 9.34 -5.69
CA VAL A 114 -1.42 8.81 -5.66
C VAL A 114 -0.90 8.89 -4.22
N TYR A 115 -0.55 7.76 -3.63
CA TYR A 115 0.12 7.70 -2.35
C TYR A 115 1.64 7.70 -2.58
N SER A 116 2.35 8.60 -1.91
CA SER A 116 3.81 8.73 -2.03
C SER A 116 4.51 7.54 -1.36
N SER A 117 4.57 6.42 -2.04
CA SER A 117 5.20 5.19 -1.56
C SER A 117 5.50 4.22 -2.72
N ASP A 118 5.97 3.01 -2.40
CA ASP A 118 6.40 1.97 -3.33
C ASP A 118 5.34 1.54 -4.37
N SER A 119 4.06 1.80 -4.13
CA SER A 119 2.99 1.58 -5.12
C SER A 119 3.09 2.47 -6.35
N THR A 120 3.66 3.67 -6.21
CA THR A 120 3.72 4.67 -7.28
C THR A 120 4.49 4.21 -8.52
N PRO A 121 5.69 3.60 -8.43
CA PRO A 121 6.38 3.08 -9.61
C PRO A 121 5.62 1.97 -10.33
N PHE A 122 4.85 1.14 -9.61
CA PHE A 122 3.98 0.14 -10.22
C PHE A 122 2.81 0.79 -10.96
N ALA A 123 2.16 1.76 -10.34
CA ALA A 123 1.06 2.51 -10.95
C ALA A 123 1.52 3.27 -12.21
N ASP A 124 2.72 3.84 -12.21
CA ASP A 124 3.35 4.50 -13.34
C ASP A 124 3.55 3.55 -14.55
N LYS A 125 3.75 2.26 -14.27
CA LYS A 125 3.82 1.19 -15.28
C LYS A 125 2.46 0.59 -15.64
N GLY A 126 1.37 1.22 -15.19
CA GLY A 126 0.00 0.81 -15.51
C GLY A 126 -0.51 -0.38 -14.68
N VAL A 127 0.16 -0.72 -13.58
CA VAL A 127 -0.35 -1.71 -12.62
C VAL A 127 -1.30 -1.01 -11.65
N PRO A 128 -2.59 -1.39 -11.57
CA PRO A 128 -3.49 -0.87 -10.55
C PRO A 128 -2.90 -1.06 -9.16
N ALA A 129 -3.02 -0.05 -8.30
CA ALA A 129 -2.40 -0.08 -6.99
C ALA A 129 -3.34 0.42 -5.89
N VAL A 130 -3.18 -0.12 -4.70
CA VAL A 130 -3.78 0.38 -3.47
C VAL A 130 -2.72 0.41 -2.37
N SER A 131 -2.60 1.55 -1.70
CA SER A 131 -1.76 1.69 -0.50
C SER A 131 -2.64 1.77 0.73
N PHE A 132 -2.34 0.93 1.72
CA PHE A 132 -2.97 0.92 3.03
C PHE A 132 -2.05 1.54 4.06
N ALA A 133 -2.62 2.44 4.86
CA ALA A 133 -1.92 3.08 5.96
C ALA A 133 -2.87 3.35 7.13
N ARG A 134 -2.34 3.51 8.33
CA ARG A 134 -3.07 4.04 9.50
C ARG A 134 -2.42 5.35 9.91
N ILE A 135 -2.92 6.43 9.37
CA ILE A 135 -2.35 7.76 9.57
C ILE A 135 -2.66 8.27 10.97
N ALA A 136 -1.61 8.46 11.75
CA ALA A 136 -1.69 9.05 13.09
C ALA A 136 -2.26 10.47 13.02
N PRO A 137 -2.99 10.92 14.07
CA PRO A 137 -3.45 12.30 14.13
C PRO A 137 -2.27 13.28 14.07
N PRO A 138 -2.46 14.49 13.52
CA PRO A 138 -1.42 15.50 13.49
C PRO A 138 -0.78 15.72 14.87
N ASN A 139 0.55 15.83 14.91
CA ASN A 139 1.36 16.02 16.12
C ASN A 139 1.36 14.86 17.14
N THR A 140 0.87 13.68 16.77
CA THR A 140 0.88 12.50 17.67
C THR A 140 1.79 11.38 17.19
N GLY A 141 1.84 11.10 15.89
CA GLY A 141 2.75 10.14 15.28
C GLY A 141 3.70 10.89 14.37
N THR A 142 4.99 10.90 14.72
CA THR A 142 6.01 11.57 13.93
C THR A 142 6.89 10.54 13.25
N ILE A 143 7.16 10.76 11.98
CA ILE A 143 8.05 9.95 11.15
C ILE A 143 9.32 10.72 10.84
N HIS A 144 10.33 10.06 10.31
CA HIS A 144 11.62 10.67 9.90
C HIS A 144 12.42 11.30 11.03
N ASN A 145 12.20 10.86 12.26
CA ASN A 145 12.93 11.34 13.44
C ASN A 145 13.02 10.26 14.53
N SER A 146 13.71 10.54 15.62
CA SER A 146 13.98 9.60 16.72
C SER A 146 12.75 9.19 17.55
N TYR A 147 11.58 9.77 17.32
CA TYR A 147 10.34 9.42 18.01
C TYR A 147 9.54 8.33 17.27
N ASP A 148 9.93 7.99 16.06
CA ASP A 148 9.35 6.82 15.35
C ASP A 148 9.87 5.51 15.96
N THR A 149 9.21 5.08 17.01
CA THR A 149 9.59 3.91 17.81
C THR A 149 8.40 2.97 18.00
N VAL A 150 8.65 1.77 18.52
CA VAL A 150 7.61 0.81 18.87
C VAL A 150 6.55 1.36 19.84
N ALA A 151 6.82 2.43 20.56
CA ALA A 151 5.85 3.09 21.44
C ALA A 151 4.64 3.68 20.68
N LEU A 152 4.76 3.92 19.37
CA LEU A 152 3.67 4.35 18.50
C LEU A 152 2.77 3.19 18.06
N MET A 153 3.18 1.95 18.30
CA MET A 153 2.55 0.76 17.73
C MET A 153 1.62 0.06 18.69
N SER A 154 0.58 -0.57 18.16
CA SER A 154 -0.31 -1.46 18.89
C SER A 154 -0.42 -2.80 18.17
N GLY A 155 -0.05 -3.88 18.86
CA GLY A 155 -0.20 -5.24 18.32
C GLY A 155 -1.66 -5.56 17.96
N GLU A 156 -2.61 -5.14 18.81
CA GLU A 156 -4.05 -5.34 18.55
C GLU A 156 -4.49 -4.58 17.28
N GLN A 157 -4.04 -3.34 17.13
CA GLN A 157 -4.38 -2.55 15.95
C GLN A 157 -3.71 -3.10 14.69
N MET A 158 -2.46 -3.56 14.81
CA MET A 158 -1.74 -4.22 13.72
C MET A 158 -2.50 -5.45 13.20
N VAL A 159 -2.98 -6.31 14.10
CA VAL A 159 -3.78 -7.49 13.72
C VAL A 159 -5.06 -7.07 13.00
N LYS A 160 -5.80 -6.07 13.52
CA LYS A 160 -7.03 -5.58 12.86
C LYS A 160 -6.77 -5.04 11.46
N ASP A 161 -5.68 -4.31 11.27
CA ASP A 161 -5.30 -3.75 9.97
C ASP A 161 -4.92 -4.88 9.00
N ILE A 162 -4.11 -5.85 9.46
CA ILE A 162 -3.70 -7.02 8.65
C ILE A 162 -4.92 -7.87 8.28
N ASP A 163 -5.84 -8.12 9.20
CA ASP A 163 -7.04 -8.93 8.94
C ASP A 163 -7.93 -8.29 7.85
N PHE A 164 -8.08 -6.97 7.88
CA PHE A 164 -8.81 -6.27 6.83
C PHE A 164 -8.10 -6.37 5.48
N ILE A 165 -6.77 -6.19 5.46
CA ILE A 165 -5.97 -6.30 4.24
C ILE A 165 -5.99 -7.75 3.71
N CYS A 166 -5.89 -8.75 4.59
CA CYS A 166 -6.03 -10.17 4.23
C CYS A 166 -7.40 -10.46 3.61
N ALA A 167 -8.49 -9.95 4.20
CA ALA A 167 -9.82 -10.13 3.67
C ALA A 167 -9.98 -9.51 2.26
N PHE A 168 -9.37 -8.36 2.02
CA PHE A 168 -9.31 -7.74 0.70
C PHE A 168 -8.47 -8.58 -0.27
N ALA A 169 -7.24 -8.90 0.11
CA ALA A 169 -6.30 -9.65 -0.72
C ALA A 169 -6.82 -11.05 -1.09
N ASP A 170 -7.47 -11.74 -0.14
CA ASP A 170 -8.08 -13.05 -0.37
C ASP A 170 -9.16 -12.99 -1.46
N ARG A 171 -10.02 -11.99 -1.43
CA ARG A 171 -11.05 -11.80 -2.47
C ARG A 171 -10.45 -11.52 -3.84
N MET A 172 -9.35 -10.76 -3.90
CA MET A 172 -8.63 -10.50 -5.15
C MET A 172 -7.91 -11.76 -5.64
N ALA A 173 -7.20 -12.45 -4.73
CA ALA A 173 -6.40 -13.64 -5.04
C ALA A 173 -7.24 -14.87 -5.42
N ASN A 174 -8.50 -14.93 -4.99
CA ASN A 174 -9.42 -16.05 -5.28
C ASN A 174 -10.50 -15.72 -6.33
N ALA A 175 -10.55 -14.48 -6.82
CA ALA A 175 -11.48 -14.12 -7.89
C ALA A 175 -11.27 -15.01 -9.13
N VAL A 176 -12.35 -15.41 -9.81
CA VAL A 176 -12.26 -16.14 -11.10
C VAL A 176 -11.49 -15.28 -12.12
N ARG A 177 -11.75 -14.00 -12.11
CA ARG A 177 -11.00 -12.97 -12.83
C ARG A 177 -10.91 -11.76 -11.90
N CYS A 178 -9.70 -11.18 -11.74
CA CYS A 178 -9.55 -9.96 -10.97
C CYS A 178 -10.53 -8.89 -11.48
N PRO A 179 -11.39 -8.34 -10.62
CA PRO A 179 -12.44 -7.42 -11.04
C PRO A 179 -11.90 -6.02 -11.37
N ILE A 180 -10.63 -5.76 -11.09
CA ILE A 180 -10.00 -4.46 -11.32
C ILE A 180 -9.40 -4.44 -12.73
N ALA A 181 -9.79 -3.46 -13.53
CA ALA A 181 -9.24 -3.28 -14.86
C ALA A 181 -7.75 -2.90 -14.77
N ARG A 182 -6.94 -3.56 -15.61
CA ARG A 182 -5.53 -3.22 -15.74
C ARG A 182 -5.37 -2.06 -16.73
N GLU A 183 -6.08 -0.98 -16.43
CA GLU A 183 -6.04 0.25 -17.19
C GLU A 183 -6.00 1.42 -16.22
N MET A 184 -4.93 2.22 -16.29
CA MET A 184 -4.81 3.40 -15.47
C MET A 184 -5.72 4.50 -16.00
N PRO A 185 -6.71 4.99 -15.22
CA PRO A 185 -7.58 6.09 -15.63
C PRO A 185 -6.79 7.36 -15.94
N ASP A 186 -7.29 8.18 -16.86
CA ASP A 186 -6.58 9.39 -17.32
C ASP A 186 -6.36 10.41 -16.19
N ASN A 187 -7.33 10.56 -15.28
CA ASN A 187 -7.16 11.38 -14.09
C ASN A 187 -6.02 10.88 -13.18
N MET A 188 -5.81 9.57 -13.10
CA MET A 188 -4.71 9.01 -12.32
C MET A 188 -3.37 9.15 -13.06
N LYS A 189 -3.35 8.99 -14.39
CA LYS A 189 -2.15 9.29 -15.21
C LYS A 189 -1.70 10.74 -15.00
N GLU A 190 -2.65 11.68 -15.00
CA GLU A 190 -2.34 13.09 -14.77
C GLU A 190 -1.76 13.33 -13.39
N LYS A 191 -2.35 12.75 -12.33
CA LYS A 191 -1.84 12.83 -10.96
C LYS A 191 -0.45 12.21 -10.82
N LEU A 192 -0.21 11.06 -11.47
CA LEU A 192 1.12 10.42 -11.51
C LEU A 192 2.15 11.31 -12.20
N ASP A 193 1.80 11.94 -13.33
CA ASP A 193 2.68 12.86 -14.04
C ASP A 193 3.03 14.09 -13.19
N ILE A 194 2.08 14.61 -12.41
CA ILE A 194 2.30 15.72 -11.48
C ILE A 194 3.24 15.25 -10.34
N TYR A 195 2.92 14.13 -9.69
CA TYR A 195 3.72 13.56 -8.61
C TYR A 195 5.18 13.30 -9.04
N LEU A 196 5.36 12.77 -10.25
CA LEU A 196 6.68 12.46 -10.82
C LEU A 196 7.37 13.67 -11.45
N ASN A 197 6.81 14.88 -11.29
CA ASN A 197 7.32 16.14 -11.86
C ASN A 197 7.46 16.16 -13.41
N ARG A 198 6.65 15.38 -14.11
CA ARG A 198 6.58 15.39 -15.58
C ARG A 198 5.65 16.47 -16.11
N LYS A 199 4.67 16.87 -15.32
CA LYS A 199 3.77 17.99 -15.57
C LYS A 199 3.72 18.92 -14.36
N ARG A 200 3.49 20.23 -14.62
CA ARG A 200 3.23 21.17 -13.53
C ARG A 200 1.77 21.07 -13.12
N ASP A 201 1.51 21.12 -11.82
CA ASP A 201 0.16 21.27 -11.29
C ASP A 201 -0.43 22.59 -11.85
N LYS A 202 -1.57 22.50 -12.49
CA LYS A 202 -2.31 23.69 -12.91
C LYS A 202 -3.06 24.18 -11.68
N LYS A 203 -2.45 25.13 -10.97
CA LYS A 203 -3.10 25.87 -9.90
C LYS A 203 -4.25 26.70 -10.44
#